data_9200b28ab56af881e24bf657c849e0b6
#
_entry.id   9200b28ab56af881e24bf657c849e0b6
#
_cell.length_a   1.000
_cell.length_b   1.000
_cell.length_c   1.000
_cell.angle_alpha   90.00
_cell.angle_beta   90.00
_cell.angle_gamma   90.00
#
_symmetry.space_group_name_H-M   'P 1'
#
loop_
_entity.id
_entity.type
_entity.pdbx_description
1 polymer ?
#
loop_
_entity_poly.entity_id
_entity_poly.type
_entity_poly.pdbx_seq_one_letter_code
_entity_poly.pdbx_strand_id
1 'polypeptide(L)'
;DLKKRLTSMKEVNQRLRVMLGIEPTKTGDMVNGRGGVDGPLPDGNTLPSSEKALTSDNGAQRVSSVETDQNTLAGQTSLSGGSNDFIEQEMIASIKEGIDWLSKEATIQEQSLEELSLAAENKSSRWAATPSIWPVKGWVTSGFGPRVSPFTEKPAWHDGLDIGAAANAPIQAPAQGRVTAVGFDPKLGNVVKIDHGFGIETLYGHLAKSLVKEGQRVKRGEVVALVGSTGLATGPHLHYMVKVHGQALDPVKYILE
;
A
#
# COMPACT_ATOMS: atom_id res chain seq x y z
N ASP A 1 -28.48 -20.76 3.72
CA ASP A 1 -28.22 -19.63 2.81
C ASP A 1 -27.20 -18.63 3.39
N LEU A 2 -27.30 -18.33 4.69
CA LEU A 2 -26.41 -17.39 5.39
C LEU A 2 -24.94 -17.85 5.39
N LYS A 3 -24.69 -19.14 5.66
CA LYS A 3 -23.32 -19.71 5.62
C LYS A 3 -22.67 -19.57 4.24
N LYS A 4 -23.42 -19.77 3.15
CA LYS A 4 -22.90 -19.59 1.77
C LYS A 4 -22.52 -18.12 1.51
N ARG A 5 -23.33 -17.18 1.94
CA ARG A 5 -23.02 -15.74 1.81
C ARG A 5 -21.77 -15.36 2.58
N LEU A 6 -21.62 -15.88 3.79
CA LEU A 6 -20.45 -15.63 4.61
C LEU A 6 -19.17 -16.21 4.01
N THR A 7 -19.23 -17.42 3.46
CA THR A 7 -18.09 -18.02 2.73
C THR A 7 -17.70 -17.18 1.52
N SER A 8 -18.68 -16.72 0.74
CA SER A 8 -18.41 -15.85 -0.41
C SER A 8 -17.78 -14.51 0.01
N MET A 9 -18.23 -13.90 1.11
CA MET A 9 -17.61 -12.69 1.65
C MET A 9 -16.16 -12.93 2.07
N LYS A 10 -15.86 -14.07 2.72
CA LYS A 10 -14.48 -14.43 3.10
C LYS A 10 -13.58 -14.58 1.86
N GLU A 11 -14.06 -15.20 0.81
CA GLU A 11 -13.29 -15.33 -0.44
C GLU A 11 -13.01 -13.97 -1.09
N VAL A 12 -14.02 -13.10 -1.16
CA VAL A 12 -13.84 -11.75 -1.70
C VAL A 12 -12.85 -10.95 -0.86
N ASN A 13 -12.97 -11.00 0.47
CA ASN A 13 -12.06 -10.35 1.38
C ASN A 13 -10.61 -10.83 1.20
N GLN A 14 -10.42 -12.16 1.08
CA GLN A 14 -9.09 -12.73 0.86
C GLN A 14 -8.49 -12.30 -0.50
N ARG A 15 -9.29 -12.25 -1.57
CA ARG A 15 -8.84 -11.75 -2.87
C ARG A 15 -8.44 -10.28 -2.80
N LEU A 16 -9.22 -9.44 -2.10
CA LEU A 16 -8.90 -8.02 -1.91
C LEU A 16 -7.61 -7.83 -1.13
N ARG A 17 -7.35 -8.64 -0.08
CA ARG A 17 -6.09 -8.63 0.67
C ARG A 17 -4.89 -8.90 -0.22
N VAL A 18 -4.97 -9.92 -1.07
CA VAL A 18 -3.92 -10.23 -2.04
C VAL A 18 -3.70 -9.09 -3.03
N MET A 19 -4.77 -8.50 -3.57
CA MET A 19 -4.67 -7.36 -4.50
C MET A 19 -4.06 -6.10 -3.84
N LEU A 20 -4.31 -5.90 -2.55
CA LEU A 20 -3.76 -4.77 -1.80
C LEU A 20 -2.35 -5.05 -1.25
N GLY A 21 -1.85 -6.28 -1.37
CA GLY A 21 -0.54 -6.69 -0.85
C GLY A 21 -0.54 -6.87 0.68
N ILE A 22 -1.71 -7.11 1.28
CA ILE A 22 -1.84 -7.43 2.69
C ILE A 22 -1.71 -8.95 2.82
N GLU A 23 -0.74 -9.42 3.62
CA GLU A 23 -0.57 -10.85 3.86
C GLU A 23 -1.85 -11.48 4.45
N PRO A 24 -2.20 -12.72 4.03
CA PRO A 24 -3.33 -13.42 4.62
C PRO A 24 -3.07 -13.62 6.11
N THR A 25 -3.94 -13.11 6.96
CA THR A 25 -3.91 -13.42 8.39
C THR A 25 -4.01 -14.93 8.56
N LYS A 26 -2.96 -15.55 9.09
CA LYS A 26 -3.02 -16.93 9.58
C LYS A 26 -4.08 -16.95 10.67
N THR A 27 -5.20 -17.61 10.38
CA THR A 27 -6.26 -17.86 11.36
C THR A 27 -5.66 -18.71 12.48
N GLY A 28 -5.21 -18.09 13.56
CA GLY A 28 -4.65 -18.84 14.68
C GLY A 28 -3.95 -18.04 15.79
N ASP A 29 -3.64 -16.76 15.61
CA ASP A 29 -3.01 -15.99 16.68
C ASP A 29 -3.79 -14.71 16.98
N MET A 30 -4.73 -14.83 17.92
CA MET A 30 -5.14 -13.70 18.75
C MET A 30 -4.01 -13.43 19.74
N VAL A 31 -3.60 -12.19 19.80
CA VAL A 31 -2.90 -11.44 20.85
C VAL A 31 -1.55 -10.86 20.42
N ASN A 32 -1.54 -9.55 20.50
CA ASN A 32 -0.48 -8.56 20.56
C ASN A 32 -0.23 -7.73 19.30
N GLY A 33 -0.94 -6.59 19.28
CA GLY A 33 -0.55 -5.45 18.48
C GLY A 33 0.85 -4.98 18.84
N ARG A 34 1.74 -5.02 17.82
CA ARG A 34 2.95 -4.19 17.79
C ARG A 34 3.20 -3.81 16.35
N GLY A 35 3.31 -2.50 16.12
CA GLY A 35 3.51 -1.87 14.84
C GLY A 35 4.63 -2.52 14.03
N GLY A 36 4.33 -2.79 12.77
CA GLY A 36 5.27 -3.29 11.79
C GLY A 36 6.27 -2.22 11.40
N VAL A 37 7.52 -2.57 11.48
CA VAL A 37 8.67 -1.82 10.99
C VAL A 37 8.82 -2.09 9.50
N ASP A 38 8.96 -1.02 8.71
CA ASP A 38 9.27 -1.08 7.28
C ASP A 38 10.56 -1.88 7.06
N GLY A 39 10.46 -3.03 6.37
CA GLY A 39 11.59 -3.79 5.89
C GLY A 39 12.00 -3.35 4.48
N PRO A 40 13.30 -3.43 4.11
CA PRO A 40 13.79 -3.07 2.79
C PRO A 40 13.28 -4.04 1.72
N LEU A 41 13.08 -3.52 0.50
CA LEU A 41 12.72 -4.28 -0.70
C LEU A 41 13.75 -5.41 -0.94
N PRO A 42 13.33 -6.64 -1.27
CA PRO A 42 14.26 -7.71 -1.59
C PRO A 42 14.88 -7.51 -2.97
N ASP A 43 16.20 -7.54 -3.01
CA ASP A 43 17.00 -7.67 -4.23
C ASP A 43 16.72 -9.03 -4.88
N GLY A 44 16.46 -8.99 -6.18
CA GLY A 44 16.25 -10.19 -6.97
C GLY A 44 17.55 -11.00 -7.11
N ASN A 45 17.45 -12.23 -6.81
CA ASN A 45 18.15 -13.43 -7.26
C ASN A 45 18.55 -14.34 -6.11
N THR A 46 17.74 -15.35 -5.89
CA THR A 46 18.24 -16.73 -5.66
C THR A 46 17.06 -17.68 -5.52
N LEU A 47 16.98 -18.60 -6.44
CA LEU A 47 16.22 -19.85 -6.33
C LEU A 47 16.97 -20.77 -5.37
N PRO A 48 16.30 -21.50 -4.48
CA PRO A 48 16.82 -22.75 -3.99
C PRO A 48 16.03 -23.94 -4.49
N SER A 49 16.81 -24.89 -4.92
CA SER A 49 16.49 -26.21 -5.38
C SER A 49 15.80 -27.06 -4.33
N SER A 50 14.98 -27.98 -4.85
CA SER A 50 14.41 -29.15 -4.20
C SER A 50 15.42 -30.01 -3.45
N GLU A 51 15.01 -30.66 -2.36
CA GLU A 51 15.00 -32.13 -2.20
C GLU A 51 14.64 -32.61 -0.79
N LYS A 52 13.74 -33.63 -0.78
CA LYS A 52 13.67 -34.82 0.11
C LYS A 52 13.43 -34.59 1.62
N ALA A 53 12.71 -35.44 2.31
CA ALA A 53 12.19 -36.80 2.15
C ALA A 53 11.20 -37.15 3.28
N LEU A 54 10.22 -37.95 2.97
CA LEU A 54 9.64 -39.13 3.62
C LEU A 54 10.12 -39.54 5.03
N THR A 55 9.15 -39.80 5.92
CA THR A 55 8.88 -41.04 6.66
C THR A 55 7.66 -40.79 7.56
N SER A 56 6.53 -41.40 7.37
CA SER A 56 6.00 -42.66 7.91
C SER A 56 6.21 -42.84 9.41
N ASP A 57 5.13 -42.90 10.19
CA ASP A 57 4.78 -44.15 10.82
C ASP A 57 3.40 -44.15 11.49
N ASN A 58 2.86 -45.33 11.52
CA ASN A 58 1.57 -45.85 11.94
C ASN A 58 1.33 -45.80 13.43
N GLY A 59 0.06 -45.88 13.80
CA GLY A 59 -0.36 -46.21 15.15
C GLY A 59 -1.87 -46.38 15.27
N ALA A 60 -2.37 -47.49 14.78
CA ALA A 60 -3.73 -47.99 15.02
C ALA A 60 -3.78 -48.82 16.31
N GLN A 61 -4.86 -48.69 17.06
CA GLN A 61 -5.46 -49.76 17.95
C GLN A 61 -6.84 -49.29 18.40
N ARG A 62 -7.91 -49.87 17.91
CA ARG A 62 -8.63 -51.12 18.24
C ARG A 62 -9.26 -51.09 19.63
N VAL A 63 -10.54 -50.93 19.62
CA VAL A 63 -11.73 -51.83 19.82
C VAL A 63 -11.78 -52.59 21.13
N SER A 64 -12.90 -52.52 21.80
CA SER A 64 -13.82 -53.54 22.33
C SER A 64 -14.51 -52.97 23.59
N SER A 65 -15.64 -53.32 23.99
CA SER A 65 -16.69 -54.29 23.63
C SER A 65 -17.93 -54.01 24.44
N VAL A 66 -19.01 -54.41 23.86
CA VAL A 66 -20.38 -54.56 24.34
C VAL A 66 -20.46 -55.30 25.68
N GLU A 67 -21.30 -54.85 26.61
CA GLU A 67 -22.10 -55.78 27.42
C GLU A 67 -23.47 -55.23 27.67
N THR A 68 -24.39 -56.07 27.30
CA THR A 68 -25.84 -56.01 27.48
C THR A 68 -26.15 -56.62 28.82
N ASP A 69 -26.96 -55.96 29.64
CA ASP A 69 -27.78 -56.71 30.59
C ASP A 69 -29.20 -56.12 30.68
N GLN A 70 -30.09 -57.04 30.43
CA GLN A 70 -31.55 -56.93 30.63
C GLN A 70 -31.81 -57.22 32.09
N ASN A 71 -32.65 -56.43 32.75
CA ASN A 71 -33.81 -56.99 33.41
C ASN A 71 -34.71 -55.90 34.08
N THR A 72 -35.95 -55.98 33.77
CA THR A 72 -37.21 -56.17 34.43
C THR A 72 -37.95 -54.90 34.91
N LEU A 73 -39.06 -54.76 34.24
CA LEU A 73 -40.48 -54.47 34.63
C LEU A 73 -40.79 -53.75 35.98
N ALA A 74 -41.52 -52.74 35.76
CA ALA A 74 -42.81 -52.39 36.38
C ALA A 74 -42.85 -50.95 36.95
N GLY A 75 -43.83 -50.23 36.49
CA GLY A 75 -44.39 -49.19 37.32
C GLY A 75 -44.62 -47.82 36.73
N GLN A 76 -45.73 -47.70 36.00
CA GLN A 76 -46.62 -46.52 36.06
C GLN A 76 -46.18 -45.15 35.55
N THR A 77 -46.72 -44.84 34.37
CA THR A 77 -47.43 -43.57 34.08
C THR A 77 -47.22 -42.42 35.05
N SER A 78 -46.51 -41.44 34.58
CA SER A 78 -46.94 -40.05 34.69
C SER A 78 -46.15 -39.10 33.79
N LEU A 79 -46.89 -38.52 32.87
CA LEU A 79 -46.76 -37.15 32.39
C LEU A 79 -45.74 -36.81 31.35
N SER A 80 -46.24 -36.70 30.21
CA SER A 80 -45.86 -36.00 29.01
C SER A 80 -45.59 -34.47 29.16
N GLY A 81 -44.94 -34.03 30.20
CA GLY A 81 -44.59 -32.61 30.39
C GLY A 81 -43.10 -32.33 30.28
N GLY A 82 -42.24 -33.27 30.65
CA GLY A 82 -40.81 -33.01 30.75
C GLY A 82 -39.98 -33.13 29.45
N SER A 83 -40.54 -33.76 28.42
CA SER A 83 -39.80 -33.94 27.15
C SER A 83 -39.89 -32.72 26.23
N ASN A 84 -40.98 -31.96 26.28
CA ASN A 84 -41.12 -30.75 25.46
C ASN A 84 -40.28 -29.60 26.00
N ASP A 85 -40.24 -29.40 27.30
CA ASP A 85 -39.43 -28.36 27.95
C ASP A 85 -37.93 -28.59 27.72
N PHE A 86 -37.49 -29.84 27.72
CA PHE A 86 -36.07 -30.17 27.46
C PHE A 86 -35.68 -29.91 26.01
N ILE A 87 -36.52 -30.29 25.04
CA ILE A 87 -36.31 -30.02 23.61
C ILE A 87 -36.32 -28.50 23.33
N GLU A 88 -37.22 -27.77 23.99
CA GLU A 88 -37.30 -26.32 23.84
C GLU A 88 -36.07 -25.62 24.40
N GLN A 89 -35.57 -26.04 25.56
CA GLN A 89 -34.32 -25.49 26.12
C GLN A 89 -33.09 -25.80 25.29
N GLU A 90 -32.98 -27.01 24.74
CA GLU A 90 -31.89 -27.39 23.83
C GLU A 90 -31.92 -26.60 22.51
N MET A 91 -33.11 -26.37 21.96
CA MET A 91 -33.30 -25.54 20.78
C MET A 91 -32.93 -24.07 21.04
N ILE A 92 -33.32 -23.51 22.17
CA ILE A 92 -32.98 -22.14 22.59
C ILE A 92 -31.46 -22.01 22.78
N ALA A 93 -30.81 -22.98 23.42
CA ALA A 93 -29.35 -23.00 23.57
C ALA A 93 -28.62 -23.03 22.22
N SER A 94 -29.07 -23.88 21.30
CA SER A 94 -28.50 -23.96 19.94
C SER A 94 -28.68 -22.67 19.15
N ILE A 95 -29.82 -22.02 19.25
CA ILE A 95 -30.07 -20.72 18.61
C ILE A 95 -29.16 -19.64 19.20
N LYS A 96 -28.99 -19.62 20.51
CA LYS A 96 -28.13 -18.67 21.22
C LYS A 96 -26.67 -18.83 20.80
N GLU A 97 -26.17 -20.06 20.77
CA GLU A 97 -24.81 -20.34 20.24
C GLU A 97 -24.65 -19.89 18.79
N GLY A 98 -25.67 -20.10 17.95
CA GLY A 98 -25.71 -19.64 16.58
C GLY A 98 -25.64 -18.11 16.46
N ILE A 99 -26.35 -17.40 17.29
CA ILE A 99 -26.35 -15.93 17.36
C ILE A 99 -24.99 -15.42 17.85
N ASP A 100 -24.42 -16.00 18.89
CA ASP A 100 -23.12 -15.64 19.45
C ASP A 100 -22.02 -15.87 18.42
N TRP A 101 -22.06 -16.98 17.70
CA TRP A 101 -21.14 -17.25 16.61
C TRP A 101 -21.27 -16.22 15.47
N LEU A 102 -22.50 -15.90 15.04
CA LEU A 102 -22.76 -14.90 14.00
C LEU A 102 -22.28 -13.52 14.41
N SER A 103 -22.50 -13.14 15.66
CA SER A 103 -22.05 -11.85 16.20
C SER A 103 -20.53 -11.74 16.18
N LYS A 104 -19.81 -12.77 16.64
CA LYS A 104 -18.35 -12.81 16.57
C LYS A 104 -17.83 -12.75 15.14
N GLU A 105 -18.43 -13.51 14.25
CA GLU A 105 -18.02 -13.53 12.84
C GLU A 105 -18.29 -12.17 12.15
N ALA A 106 -19.41 -11.52 12.45
CA ALA A 106 -19.71 -10.18 11.95
C ALA A 106 -18.66 -9.17 12.40
N THR A 107 -18.25 -9.19 13.67
CA THR A 107 -17.21 -8.31 14.19
C THR A 107 -15.87 -8.53 13.49
N ILE A 108 -15.49 -9.80 13.26
CA ILE A 108 -14.25 -10.12 12.52
C ILE A 108 -14.30 -9.58 11.08
N GLN A 109 -15.44 -9.72 10.40
CA GLN A 109 -15.59 -9.21 9.03
C GLN A 109 -15.57 -7.67 8.98
N GLU A 110 -16.18 -7.02 9.96
CA GLU A 110 -16.19 -5.56 10.08
C GLU A 110 -14.75 -5.03 10.26
N GLN A 111 -13.99 -5.57 11.19
CA GLN A 111 -12.57 -5.22 11.38
C GLN A 111 -11.74 -5.44 10.12
N SER A 112 -11.97 -6.56 9.44
CA SER A 112 -11.26 -6.87 8.20
C SER A 112 -11.58 -5.91 7.05
N LEU A 113 -12.84 -5.45 6.94
CA LEU A 113 -13.24 -4.44 5.96
C LEU A 113 -12.65 -3.06 6.26
N GLU A 114 -12.57 -2.69 7.53
CA GLU A 114 -11.92 -1.45 7.95
C GLU A 114 -10.43 -1.46 7.59
N GLU A 115 -9.71 -2.55 7.90
CA GLU A 115 -8.30 -2.71 7.52
C GLU A 115 -8.10 -2.62 6.00
N LEU A 116 -8.96 -3.26 5.21
CA LEU A 116 -8.92 -3.20 3.74
C LEU A 116 -9.18 -1.79 3.22
N SER A 117 -10.13 -1.07 3.82
CA SER A 117 -10.43 0.31 3.46
C SER A 117 -9.22 1.22 3.69
N LEU A 118 -8.61 1.14 4.86
CA LEU A 118 -7.41 1.90 5.20
C LEU A 118 -6.23 1.58 4.27
N ALA A 119 -6.04 0.31 3.94
CA ALA A 119 -4.98 -0.10 3.01
C ALA A 119 -5.23 0.40 1.58
N ALA A 120 -6.48 0.36 1.11
CA ALA A 120 -6.86 0.88 -0.20
C ALA A 120 -6.66 2.40 -0.28
N GLU A 121 -7.06 3.13 0.76
CA GLU A 121 -6.86 4.58 0.86
C GLU A 121 -5.36 4.94 0.88
N ASN A 122 -4.56 4.21 1.65
CA ASN A 122 -3.11 4.41 1.71
C ASN A 122 -2.46 4.16 0.35
N LYS A 123 -2.82 3.06 -0.33
CA LYS A 123 -2.32 2.76 -1.67
C LYS A 123 -2.71 3.83 -2.69
N SER A 124 -3.96 4.28 -2.66
CA SER A 124 -4.46 5.37 -3.51
C SER A 124 -3.72 6.68 -3.24
N SER A 125 -3.51 7.03 -1.97
CA SER A 125 -2.80 8.23 -1.55
C SER A 125 -1.33 8.20 -1.97
N ARG A 126 -0.63 7.07 -1.81
CA ARG A 126 0.75 6.89 -2.29
C ARG A 126 0.84 7.02 -3.80
N TRP A 127 -0.10 6.42 -4.54
CA TRP A 127 -0.14 6.56 -6.00
C TRP A 127 -0.34 8.01 -6.42
N ALA A 128 -1.25 8.74 -5.78
CA ALA A 128 -1.49 10.15 -6.06
C ALA A 128 -0.25 11.04 -5.75
N ALA A 129 0.54 10.66 -4.75
CA ALA A 129 1.76 11.34 -4.33
C ALA A 129 3.00 10.99 -5.18
N THR A 130 2.96 9.86 -5.92
CA THR A 130 4.13 9.43 -6.71
C THR A 130 4.22 10.21 -8.02
N PRO A 131 5.32 10.90 -8.31
CA PRO A 131 5.57 11.55 -9.60
C PRO A 131 5.49 10.52 -10.72
N SER A 132 4.64 10.76 -11.73
CA SER A 132 4.41 9.74 -12.77
C SER A 132 4.29 10.30 -14.19
N ILE A 133 4.26 11.62 -14.34
CA ILE A 133 4.21 12.27 -15.66
C ILE A 133 5.43 13.16 -15.87
N TRP A 134 5.76 13.40 -17.13
CA TRP A 134 6.78 14.37 -17.51
C TRP A 134 6.39 15.78 -17.02
N PRO A 135 7.30 16.48 -16.28
CA PRO A 135 7.00 17.83 -15.79
C PRO A 135 6.92 18.88 -16.91
N VAL A 136 7.55 18.64 -18.04
CA VAL A 136 7.52 19.52 -19.21
C VAL A 136 7.68 18.70 -20.49
N LYS A 137 7.07 19.15 -21.57
CA LYS A 137 7.29 18.60 -22.90
C LYS A 137 8.62 19.11 -23.44
N GLY A 138 9.57 18.20 -23.69
CA GLY A 138 10.91 18.53 -24.14
C GLY A 138 11.75 17.28 -24.38
N TRP A 139 13.07 17.46 -24.42
CA TRP A 139 14.01 16.36 -24.57
C TRP A 139 15.05 16.40 -23.45
N VAL A 140 15.53 15.25 -23.03
CA VAL A 140 16.58 15.16 -22.00
C VAL A 140 17.90 15.69 -22.57
N THR A 141 18.40 16.75 -21.97
CA THR A 141 19.69 17.33 -22.33
C THR A 141 20.83 16.85 -21.44
N SER A 142 20.52 16.48 -20.19
CA SER A 142 21.49 15.87 -19.29
C SER A 142 20.77 14.99 -18.25
N GLY A 143 21.25 13.76 -18.10
CA GLY A 143 20.72 12.77 -17.15
C GLY A 143 21.23 13.00 -15.73
N PHE A 144 20.62 12.27 -14.79
CA PHE A 144 21.05 12.13 -13.41
C PHE A 144 22.36 11.35 -13.31
N GLY A 145 23.26 11.73 -12.40
CA GLY A 145 24.48 10.98 -12.10
C GLY A 145 25.78 11.68 -12.48
N PRO A 146 26.88 10.94 -12.67
CA PRO A 146 28.18 11.52 -12.98
C PRO A 146 28.21 12.10 -14.38
N ARG A 147 28.71 13.34 -14.52
CA ARG A 147 28.90 14.02 -15.81
C ARG A 147 30.11 14.92 -15.77
N VAL A 148 30.53 15.43 -16.92
CA VAL A 148 31.46 16.58 -17.01
C VAL A 148 30.63 17.86 -16.85
N SER A 149 31.03 18.73 -15.94
CA SER A 149 30.34 20.01 -15.70
C SER A 149 30.50 20.90 -16.95
N PRO A 150 29.41 21.47 -17.50
CA PRO A 150 29.50 22.39 -18.66
C PRO A 150 30.11 23.74 -18.30
N PHE A 151 30.32 24.03 -17.02
CA PHE A 151 30.90 25.30 -16.55
C PHE A 151 32.36 25.20 -16.15
N THR A 152 32.79 24.04 -15.61
CA THR A 152 34.13 23.86 -15.05
C THR A 152 34.97 22.85 -15.84
N GLU A 153 34.36 22.13 -16.79
CA GLU A 153 34.95 21.02 -17.55
C GLU A 153 35.55 19.90 -16.70
N LYS A 154 35.17 19.86 -15.42
CA LYS A 154 35.62 18.85 -14.46
C LYS A 154 34.52 17.82 -14.18
N PRO A 155 34.90 16.61 -13.73
CA PRO A 155 33.92 15.63 -13.23
C PRO A 155 33.04 16.24 -12.16
N ALA A 156 31.72 16.06 -12.26
CA ALA A 156 30.75 16.57 -11.35
C ALA A 156 29.56 15.57 -11.22
N TRP A 157 28.83 15.66 -10.14
CA TRP A 157 27.60 14.89 -9.95
C TRP A 157 26.39 15.77 -10.27
N HIS A 158 25.47 15.25 -11.08
CA HIS A 158 24.20 15.90 -11.40
C HIS A 158 23.09 15.25 -10.60
N ASP A 159 22.47 16.01 -9.70
CA ASP A 159 21.46 15.54 -8.76
C ASP A 159 20.02 15.66 -9.28
N GLY A 160 19.85 15.92 -10.58
CA GLY A 160 18.59 16.06 -11.26
C GLY A 160 18.60 15.57 -12.70
N LEU A 161 17.56 15.93 -13.41
CA LEU A 161 17.37 15.71 -14.85
C LEU A 161 17.18 17.06 -15.52
N ASP A 162 18.00 17.37 -16.52
CA ASP A 162 17.85 18.58 -17.32
C ASP A 162 17.00 18.28 -18.56
N ILE A 163 15.89 18.99 -18.71
CA ILE A 163 14.94 18.83 -19.82
C ILE A 163 14.91 20.12 -20.64
N GLY A 164 15.51 20.09 -21.85
CA GLY A 164 15.47 21.19 -22.80
C GLY A 164 14.04 21.42 -23.29
N ALA A 165 13.58 22.66 -23.21
CA ALA A 165 12.27 23.06 -23.67
C ALA A 165 12.25 24.53 -24.07
N ALA A 166 11.23 24.96 -24.82
CA ALA A 166 11.07 26.35 -25.21
C ALA A 166 10.96 27.26 -23.96
N ALA A 167 11.55 28.48 -24.08
CA ALA A 167 11.37 29.48 -23.02
C ALA A 167 9.87 29.74 -22.78
N ASN A 168 9.48 29.87 -21.53
CA ASN A 168 8.11 30.00 -21.05
C ASN A 168 7.19 28.78 -21.34
N ALA A 169 7.73 27.62 -21.72
CA ALA A 169 6.93 26.40 -21.76
C ALA A 169 6.35 26.09 -20.37
N PRO A 170 5.09 25.62 -20.27
CA PRO A 170 4.46 25.34 -18.99
C PRO A 170 5.07 24.09 -18.34
N ILE A 171 5.40 24.22 -17.06
CA ILE A 171 5.89 23.13 -16.19
C ILE A 171 4.73 22.67 -15.33
N GLN A 172 4.47 21.37 -15.32
CA GLN A 172 3.38 20.74 -14.58
C GLN A 172 3.89 19.97 -13.37
N ALA A 173 3.11 19.92 -12.29
CA ALA A 173 3.36 19.06 -11.16
C ALA A 173 3.12 17.58 -11.54
N PRO A 174 4.10 16.66 -11.35
CA PRO A 174 3.97 15.27 -11.79
C PRO A 174 3.12 14.41 -10.82
N ALA A 175 2.79 14.96 -9.67
CA ALA A 175 1.93 14.37 -8.64
C ALA A 175 1.17 15.47 -7.90
N GLN A 176 0.16 15.07 -7.12
CA GLN A 176 -0.44 16.00 -6.16
C GLN A 176 0.56 16.34 -5.06
N GLY A 177 0.43 17.53 -4.44
CA GLY A 177 1.33 17.92 -3.35
C GLY A 177 1.02 19.30 -2.79
N ARG A 178 1.89 19.75 -1.91
CA ARG A 178 1.90 21.10 -1.34
C ARG A 178 3.22 21.80 -1.67
N VAL A 179 3.14 23.00 -2.17
CA VAL A 179 4.32 23.85 -2.42
C VAL A 179 4.96 24.20 -1.08
N THR A 180 6.22 23.79 -0.89
CA THR A 180 6.99 24.03 0.34
C THR A 180 7.90 25.24 0.25
N ALA A 181 8.33 25.61 -0.96
CA ALA A 181 9.12 26.80 -1.16
C ALA A 181 8.96 27.37 -2.57
N VAL A 182 8.98 28.67 -2.67
CA VAL A 182 9.14 29.44 -3.90
C VAL A 182 10.19 30.50 -3.64
N GLY A 183 11.29 30.51 -4.39
CA GLY A 183 12.39 31.41 -4.10
C GLY A 183 13.45 31.46 -5.22
N PHE A 184 14.62 31.97 -4.85
CA PHE A 184 15.78 32.09 -5.72
C PHE A 184 16.99 31.37 -5.10
N ASP A 185 17.65 30.54 -5.88
CA ASP A 185 18.91 29.89 -5.55
C ASP A 185 20.01 30.40 -6.50
N PRO A 186 21.21 30.74 -6.01
CA PRO A 186 22.29 31.27 -6.87
C PRO A 186 22.68 30.35 -8.03
N LYS A 187 22.57 29.03 -7.85
CA LYS A 187 22.89 28.04 -8.89
C LYS A 187 21.68 27.69 -9.75
N LEU A 188 20.54 27.40 -9.12
CA LEU A 188 19.33 26.93 -9.78
C LEU A 188 18.41 28.06 -10.26
N GLY A 189 18.73 29.32 -9.96
CA GLY A 189 17.88 30.45 -10.31
C GLY A 189 16.57 30.47 -9.54
N ASN A 190 15.48 30.83 -10.19
CA ASN A 190 14.14 30.72 -9.60
C ASN A 190 13.77 29.26 -9.41
N VAL A 191 13.30 28.91 -8.23
CA VAL A 191 12.98 27.53 -7.85
C VAL A 191 11.57 27.42 -7.27
N VAL A 192 10.98 26.26 -7.48
CA VAL A 192 9.78 25.79 -6.78
C VAL A 192 10.09 24.43 -6.18
N LYS A 193 9.66 24.20 -4.94
CA LYS A 193 9.70 22.87 -4.28
C LYS A 193 8.29 22.44 -3.93
N ILE A 194 8.00 21.16 -4.13
CA ILE A 194 6.70 20.56 -3.83
C ILE A 194 6.93 19.30 -3.01
N ASP A 195 6.29 19.23 -1.84
CA ASP A 195 6.17 18.03 -1.03
C ASP A 195 4.91 17.27 -1.46
N HIS A 196 5.07 16.02 -1.85
CA HIS A 196 4.01 15.12 -2.28
C HIS A 196 3.51 14.21 -1.16
N GLY A 197 4.14 14.26 0.02
CA GLY A 197 3.94 13.30 1.11
C GLY A 197 4.79 12.03 0.93
N PHE A 198 4.71 11.13 1.91
CA PHE A 198 5.47 9.88 1.95
C PHE A 198 6.99 10.05 1.76
N GLY A 199 7.53 11.22 2.15
CA GLY A 199 8.93 11.58 1.98
C GLY A 199 9.35 11.90 0.56
N ILE A 200 8.41 12.09 -0.37
CA ILE A 200 8.66 12.40 -1.79
C ILE A 200 8.57 13.91 -2.00
N GLU A 201 9.64 14.49 -2.51
CA GLU A 201 9.73 15.91 -2.88
C GLU A 201 10.18 16.07 -4.33
N THR A 202 9.68 17.10 -5.01
CA THR A 202 10.21 17.53 -6.31
C THR A 202 10.70 18.96 -6.26
N LEU A 203 11.75 19.24 -7.03
CA LEU A 203 12.32 20.57 -7.18
C LEU A 203 12.41 20.92 -8.66
N TYR A 204 12.08 22.17 -8.97
CA TYR A 204 12.10 22.76 -10.30
C TYR A 204 13.04 23.96 -10.29
N GLY A 205 14.05 23.96 -11.13
CA GLY A 205 15.06 25.01 -11.24
C GLY A 205 15.09 25.71 -12.60
N HIS A 206 15.86 26.77 -12.69
CA HIS A 206 16.06 27.64 -13.85
C HIS A 206 14.79 28.30 -14.38
N LEU A 207 13.78 28.47 -13.52
CA LEU A 207 12.44 28.93 -13.89
C LEU A 207 12.45 30.39 -14.37
N ALA A 208 11.67 30.70 -15.40
CA ALA A 208 11.37 32.08 -15.77
C ALA A 208 10.45 32.75 -14.73
N LYS A 209 9.41 32.00 -14.29
CA LYS A 209 8.41 32.50 -13.33
C LYS A 209 7.75 31.33 -12.62
N SER A 210 7.51 31.47 -11.33
CA SER A 210 6.60 30.63 -10.56
C SER A 210 5.14 31.11 -10.76
N LEU A 211 4.22 30.17 -10.94
CA LEU A 211 2.78 30.45 -11.03
C LEU A 211 2.03 30.04 -9.77
N VAL A 212 2.74 29.50 -8.78
CA VAL A 212 2.20 29.05 -7.50
C VAL A 212 2.88 29.79 -6.35
N LYS A 213 2.27 29.70 -5.17
CA LYS A 213 2.78 30.31 -3.91
C LYS A 213 3.08 29.22 -2.91
N GLU A 214 3.98 29.51 -1.98
CA GLU A 214 4.24 28.66 -0.83
C GLU A 214 2.96 28.36 -0.04
N GLY A 215 2.79 27.11 0.39
CA GLY A 215 1.60 26.62 1.07
C GLY A 215 0.48 26.19 0.13
N GLN A 216 0.51 26.53 -1.16
CA GLN A 216 -0.51 26.15 -2.14
C GLN A 216 -0.55 24.62 -2.35
N ARG A 217 -1.75 24.04 -2.40
CA ARG A 217 -1.95 22.66 -2.84
C ARG A 217 -2.05 22.63 -4.36
N VAL A 218 -1.39 21.67 -4.96
CA VAL A 218 -1.40 21.43 -6.41
C VAL A 218 -1.83 20.02 -6.73
N LYS A 219 -2.45 19.85 -7.89
CA LYS A 219 -2.87 18.53 -8.42
C LYS A 219 -1.85 18.05 -9.46
N ARG A 220 -1.82 16.75 -9.71
CA ARG A 220 -1.08 16.20 -10.84
C ARG A 220 -1.54 16.86 -12.15
N GLY A 221 -0.60 17.30 -12.99
CA GLY A 221 -0.87 17.99 -14.24
C GLY A 221 -1.14 19.49 -14.10
N GLU A 222 -1.21 20.05 -12.90
CA GLU A 222 -1.39 21.48 -12.67
C GLU A 222 -0.11 22.23 -13.06
N VAL A 223 -0.25 23.34 -13.81
CA VAL A 223 0.87 24.18 -14.22
C VAL A 223 1.37 24.99 -13.00
N VAL A 224 2.64 24.78 -12.64
CA VAL A 224 3.26 25.37 -11.44
C VAL A 224 4.28 26.44 -11.75
N ALA A 225 4.88 26.41 -12.94
CA ALA A 225 5.93 27.36 -13.33
C ALA A 225 6.10 27.43 -14.87
N LEU A 226 6.97 28.31 -15.30
CA LEU A 226 7.39 28.45 -16.69
C LEU A 226 8.89 28.20 -16.84
N VAL A 227 9.28 27.51 -17.91
CA VAL A 227 10.69 27.24 -18.25
C VAL A 227 11.44 28.54 -18.50
N GLY A 228 12.61 28.67 -17.90
CA GLY A 228 13.51 29.81 -18.06
C GLY A 228 14.95 29.42 -18.29
N SER A 229 15.84 30.36 -17.97
CA SER A 229 17.30 30.19 -18.03
C SER A 229 17.93 31.02 -16.92
N THR A 230 17.31 31.04 -15.72
CA THR A 230 17.80 31.80 -14.56
C THR A 230 18.85 31.01 -13.80
N GLY A 231 19.71 31.69 -13.04
CA GLY A 231 20.84 31.07 -12.34
C GLY A 231 21.95 30.62 -13.28
N LEU A 232 22.63 29.52 -12.95
CA LEU A 232 23.70 28.94 -13.77
C LEU A 232 23.10 28.02 -14.84
N ALA A 233 22.61 28.58 -15.94
CA ALA A 233 22.00 27.84 -17.03
C ALA A 233 22.70 28.21 -18.38
N THR A 234 22.91 27.23 -19.25
CA THR A 234 23.52 27.43 -20.60
C THR A 234 22.48 27.79 -21.66
N GLY A 235 21.20 27.69 -21.33
CA GLY A 235 20.08 27.99 -22.23
C GLY A 235 18.74 27.60 -21.58
N PRO A 236 17.59 27.81 -22.23
CA PRO A 236 16.31 27.46 -21.69
C PRO A 236 16.14 25.96 -21.43
N HIS A 237 15.97 25.55 -20.19
CA HIS A 237 15.69 24.18 -19.78
C HIS A 237 15.06 24.16 -18.39
N LEU A 238 14.48 23.05 -18.02
CA LEU A 238 14.05 22.73 -16.67
C LEU A 238 15.10 21.83 -16.03
N HIS A 239 15.66 22.25 -14.88
CA HIS A 239 16.34 21.35 -13.96
C HIS A 239 15.29 20.72 -13.04
N TYR A 240 15.13 19.40 -13.10
CA TYR A 240 14.11 18.65 -12.36
C TYR A 240 14.74 17.63 -11.44
N MET A 241 14.42 17.69 -10.14
CA MET A 241 14.89 16.73 -9.15
C MET A 241 13.72 16.02 -8.49
N VAL A 242 13.91 14.74 -8.21
CA VAL A 242 13.06 13.93 -7.33
C VAL A 242 13.90 13.53 -6.12
N LYS A 243 13.40 13.81 -4.93
CA LYS A 243 13.99 13.36 -3.66
C LYS A 243 13.05 12.44 -2.95
N VAL A 244 13.61 11.39 -2.35
CA VAL A 244 12.87 10.47 -1.48
C VAL A 244 13.62 10.37 -0.17
N HIS A 245 12.95 10.70 0.93
CA HIS A 245 13.56 10.80 2.27
C HIS A 245 14.84 11.64 2.27
N GLY A 246 14.83 12.76 1.51
CA GLY A 246 15.95 13.69 1.41
C GLY A 246 17.06 13.30 0.43
N GLN A 247 17.06 12.09 -0.11
CA GLN A 247 18.04 11.62 -1.10
C GLN A 247 17.56 11.92 -2.51
N ALA A 248 18.42 12.52 -3.34
CA ALA A 248 18.15 12.71 -4.77
C ALA A 248 18.22 11.36 -5.48
N LEU A 249 17.19 11.04 -6.25
CA LEU A 249 17.08 9.82 -7.05
C LEU A 249 16.89 10.19 -8.53
N ASP A 250 17.22 9.24 -9.41
CA ASP A 250 17.06 9.42 -10.85
C ASP A 250 15.57 9.64 -11.21
N PRO A 251 15.20 10.85 -11.70
CA PRO A 251 13.81 11.19 -11.98
C PRO A 251 13.17 10.31 -13.05
N VAL A 252 13.95 9.77 -13.98
CA VAL A 252 13.44 8.93 -15.08
C VAL A 252 12.78 7.66 -14.54
N LYS A 253 13.22 7.14 -13.39
CA LYS A 253 12.64 5.94 -12.76
C LYS A 253 11.22 6.15 -12.23
N TYR A 254 10.80 7.39 -12.08
CA TYR A 254 9.47 7.74 -11.58
C TYR A 254 8.47 8.10 -12.67
N ILE A 255 8.98 8.45 -13.86
CA ILE A 255 8.13 8.86 -14.98
C ILE A 255 7.59 7.61 -15.66
N LEU A 256 6.28 7.46 -15.60
CA LEU A 256 5.53 6.41 -16.30
C LEU A 256 4.88 7.10 -17.50
N GLU A 257 5.18 6.64 -18.70
CA GLU A 257 4.49 7.13 -19.90
C GLU A 257 3.03 6.70 -19.94
#